data_a218541fd2406fef7e0b1c0dd7265ba3
#
_entry.id   a218541fd2406fef7e0b1c0dd7265ba3
#
_cell.length_a   1.000
_cell.length_b   1.000
_cell.length_c   1.000
_cell.angle_alpha   90.00
_cell.angle_beta   90.00
_cell.angle_gamma   90.00
#
_symmetry.space_group_name_H-M   'P 1'
#
loop_
_entity.id
_entity.type
_entity.pdbx_description
1 polymer ?
#
loop_
_entity_poly.entity_id
_entity_poly.type
_entity_poly.pdbx_seq_one_letter_code
_entity_poly.pdbx_strand_id
1 'polypeptide(L)'
;KVKLSGGTFNEIVSSGDNKLAALLAEGAAYYGASDNQAVTNDRLNKLENVKVVSHTHNGGTDGKGICSVCKKQMAASLTIGDKTSWYAGFATAIEAANAANGEKTITLYQDVNGYADGHSTTYELTRGPVTLATGGKKVTRVVLIAKGISLTVTDTGSGGDFNVTVDGKDAKLTVNDKDTKLAIVTAKNGGKLSLSNGTFSRVDVKDDGSSASLSGGSYGEITSGTNYVKPYALLAEGYAYKKEDNTWVSNANIGLSKVTVEKAPFAVEKIYPNSDTNYTENSAFATDGNITLTAVIAPETEGVTYYYWWELFDESKKDWTITFRNVNSATHTGGQSKTLSISNLPENSIYQYRVDVRSSDNYQCYSEPFTVTRHQHSWTYTASGATITAKCSQCSDSGGSVTIAAPAELTYSGEGKPATVTASRDWQGPAVSDISIGYIKTGKYGPEGLENGALPTNAGTYTASITLGGVTASVEYTIGKATPKAKDFTFTAPTSLTYDGNVKSATVSPSKAGTVDVIVKYYDKDGEKATPKNAGEYTVKIDVAESTNYAAANGLTADGWKFSITKAAA
;
A
#
# COMPACT_ATOMS: atom_id res chain seq x y z
N LYS A 1 24.10 -61.79 -6.40
CA LYS A 1 24.42 -61.60 -7.84
C LYS A 1 25.84 -61.05 -7.93
N VAL A 2 26.69 -61.71 -8.75
CA VAL A 2 28.08 -61.23 -8.98
C VAL A 2 28.02 -59.97 -9.85
N LYS A 3 28.78 -58.93 -9.49
CA LYS A 3 28.95 -57.74 -10.27
C LYS A 3 30.45 -57.50 -10.52
N LEU A 4 30.82 -57.39 -11.81
CA LEU A 4 32.21 -57.19 -12.25
C LEU A 4 32.46 -55.65 -12.36
N SER A 5 33.41 -55.14 -11.60
CA SER A 5 33.81 -53.76 -11.60
C SER A 5 35.21 -53.51 -12.19
N GLY A 6 35.98 -54.57 -12.39
CA GLY A 6 37.34 -54.54 -12.98
C GLY A 6 37.90 -55.95 -13.14
N GLY A 7 39.06 -56.04 -13.84
CA GLY A 7 39.78 -57.29 -14.06
C GLY A 7 39.89 -57.66 -15.55
N THR A 8 40.82 -58.54 -15.85
CA THR A 8 40.99 -59.15 -17.17
C THR A 8 40.58 -60.60 -17.15
N PHE A 9 39.81 -61.02 -18.12
CA PHE A 9 39.19 -62.33 -18.19
C PHE A 9 39.48 -62.99 -19.52
N ASN A 10 39.97 -64.20 -19.48
CA ASN A 10 40.15 -64.99 -20.72
C ASN A 10 38.77 -65.33 -21.34
N GLU A 11 37.82 -65.59 -20.48
CA GLU A 11 36.46 -65.89 -20.88
C GLU A 11 35.45 -65.48 -19.81
N ILE A 12 34.32 -64.89 -20.22
CA ILE A 12 33.16 -64.67 -19.40
C ILE A 12 31.96 -65.28 -20.11
N VAL A 13 31.26 -66.18 -19.39
CA VAL A 13 30.05 -66.88 -19.87
C VAL A 13 28.89 -66.54 -18.97
N SER A 14 27.76 -66.24 -19.57
CA SER A 14 26.49 -66.09 -18.86
C SER A 14 25.50 -67.16 -19.32
N SER A 15 24.87 -67.88 -18.36
CA SER A 15 23.87 -68.89 -18.64
C SER A 15 22.47 -68.35 -18.46
N GLY A 16 21.56 -68.70 -19.36
CA GLY A 16 20.14 -68.32 -19.31
C GLY A 16 19.88 -66.87 -19.75
N ASP A 17 18.81 -66.28 -19.24
CA ASP A 17 18.37 -64.92 -19.59
C ASP A 17 19.27 -63.81 -19.01
N ASN A 18 20.30 -64.15 -18.22
CA ASN A 18 21.25 -63.19 -17.66
C ASN A 18 22.30 -62.86 -18.70
N LYS A 19 22.06 -61.81 -19.47
CA LYS A 19 23.01 -61.28 -20.44
C LYS A 19 24.27 -60.77 -19.77
N LEU A 20 25.41 -60.80 -20.47
CA LEU A 20 26.71 -60.33 -19.95
C LEU A 20 26.66 -58.91 -19.39
N ALA A 21 25.84 -58.05 -19.98
CA ALA A 21 25.62 -56.69 -19.47
C ALA A 21 25.11 -56.69 -18.02
N ALA A 22 24.34 -57.72 -17.60
CA ALA A 22 23.81 -57.81 -16.23
C ALA A 22 24.89 -58.20 -15.18
N LEU A 23 26.06 -58.63 -15.63
CA LEU A 23 27.22 -58.96 -14.79
C LEU A 23 28.09 -57.75 -14.48
N LEU A 24 27.94 -56.64 -15.19
CA LEU A 24 28.73 -55.43 -14.95
C LEU A 24 28.21 -54.68 -13.72
N ALA A 25 29.15 -54.20 -12.93
CA ALA A 25 28.84 -53.14 -11.96
C ALA A 25 28.45 -51.84 -12.67
N GLU A 26 27.77 -50.96 -11.99
CA GLU A 26 27.48 -49.62 -12.54
C GLU A 26 28.76 -48.88 -12.85
N GLY A 27 28.83 -48.20 -14.00
CA GLY A 27 30.05 -47.54 -14.46
C GLY A 27 31.16 -48.45 -14.94
N ALA A 28 30.90 -49.75 -15.15
CA ALA A 28 31.85 -50.70 -15.72
C ALA A 28 31.44 -51.09 -17.15
N ALA A 29 32.43 -51.36 -18.01
CA ALA A 29 32.25 -51.79 -19.38
C ALA A 29 33.28 -52.86 -19.75
N TYR A 30 32.90 -53.71 -20.71
CA TYR A 30 33.83 -54.66 -21.33
C TYR A 30 34.66 -54.00 -22.43
N TYR A 31 35.93 -54.34 -22.45
CA TYR A 31 36.88 -53.90 -23.48
C TYR A 31 37.65 -55.12 -23.95
N GLY A 32 38.03 -55.17 -25.22
CA GLY A 32 38.99 -56.13 -25.72
C GLY A 32 40.31 -56.03 -24.94
N ALA A 33 40.86 -57.13 -24.48
CA ALA A 33 42.07 -57.11 -23.67
C ALA A 33 43.30 -56.72 -24.48
N SER A 34 43.30 -57.01 -25.81
CA SER A 34 44.41 -56.72 -26.73
C SER A 34 44.28 -55.40 -27.46
N ASP A 35 43.06 -55.00 -27.84
CA ASP A 35 42.83 -53.82 -28.71
C ASP A 35 42.27 -52.62 -27.96
N ASN A 36 41.94 -52.80 -26.69
CA ASN A 36 41.34 -51.77 -25.84
C ASN A 36 40.05 -51.11 -26.41
N GLN A 37 39.36 -51.84 -27.33
CA GLN A 37 38.10 -51.35 -27.90
C GLN A 37 36.93 -51.76 -27.03
N ALA A 38 35.94 -50.84 -26.87
CA ALA A 38 34.72 -51.14 -26.12
C ALA A 38 33.91 -52.25 -26.81
N VAL A 39 33.50 -53.25 -26.06
CA VAL A 39 32.61 -54.30 -26.53
C VAL A 39 31.18 -53.78 -26.53
N THR A 40 30.64 -53.56 -27.72
CA THR A 40 29.32 -52.91 -27.90
C THR A 40 28.15 -53.88 -27.95
N ASN A 41 28.41 -55.18 -28.06
CA ASN A 41 27.37 -56.21 -28.12
C ASN A 41 27.15 -56.89 -26.76
N ASP A 42 26.25 -56.40 -26.00
CA ASP A 42 25.88 -56.89 -24.66
C ASP A 42 24.89 -58.08 -24.67
N ARG A 43 24.44 -58.52 -25.87
CA ARG A 43 23.50 -59.62 -26.06
C ARG A 43 24.18 -60.98 -26.20
N LEU A 44 25.48 -61.01 -26.22
CA LEU A 44 26.23 -62.26 -26.24
C LEU A 44 26.18 -62.96 -24.91
N ASN A 45 26.18 -64.30 -24.96
CA ASN A 45 26.27 -65.14 -23.77
C ASN A 45 27.73 -65.48 -23.42
N LYS A 46 28.69 -65.12 -24.27
CA LYS A 46 30.12 -65.41 -24.11
C LYS A 46 30.96 -64.24 -24.63
N LEU A 47 31.97 -63.84 -23.88
CA LEU A 47 33.06 -62.95 -24.32
C LEU A 47 34.40 -63.57 -23.97
N GLU A 48 35.36 -63.48 -24.89
CA GLU A 48 36.73 -63.98 -24.73
C GLU A 48 37.74 -62.84 -24.78
N ASN A 49 38.85 -62.98 -24.04
CA ASN A 49 39.93 -62.01 -23.97
C ASN A 49 39.48 -60.58 -23.73
N VAL A 50 38.71 -60.39 -22.67
CA VAL A 50 38.14 -59.10 -22.30
C VAL A 50 38.67 -58.61 -20.97
N LYS A 51 38.75 -57.30 -20.82
CA LYS A 51 38.89 -56.66 -19.52
C LYS A 51 37.66 -55.85 -19.18
N VAL A 52 37.34 -55.83 -17.90
CA VAL A 52 36.32 -54.98 -17.32
C VAL A 52 37.01 -53.72 -16.79
N VAL A 53 36.59 -52.58 -17.25
CA VAL A 53 37.16 -51.30 -16.84
C VAL A 53 36.05 -50.37 -16.34
N SER A 54 36.26 -49.80 -15.18
CA SER A 54 35.41 -48.74 -14.70
C SER A 54 35.64 -47.46 -15.52
N HIS A 55 34.58 -46.81 -15.90
CA HIS A 55 34.63 -45.53 -16.56
C HIS A 55 33.47 -44.64 -16.11
N THR A 56 33.64 -43.37 -16.23
CA THR A 56 32.51 -42.41 -16.02
C THR A 56 31.68 -42.38 -17.28
N HIS A 57 30.40 -42.65 -17.19
CA HIS A 57 29.48 -42.50 -18.31
C HIS A 57 29.45 -41.06 -18.82
N ASN A 58 29.34 -40.88 -20.13
CA ASN A 58 29.06 -39.61 -20.77
C ASN A 58 27.86 -39.77 -21.73
N GLY A 59 27.32 -38.66 -22.19
CA GLY A 59 26.16 -38.66 -23.09
C GLY A 59 26.49 -38.78 -24.59
N GLY A 60 27.76 -39.01 -24.93
CA GLY A 60 28.20 -38.93 -26.31
C GLY A 60 28.28 -37.49 -26.81
N THR A 61 28.66 -37.34 -28.06
CA THR A 61 28.81 -36.01 -28.74
C THR A 61 27.53 -35.55 -29.44
N ASP A 62 26.56 -36.46 -29.61
CA ASP A 62 25.31 -36.21 -30.34
C ASP A 62 24.12 -35.77 -29.44
N GLY A 63 24.35 -35.67 -28.14
CA GLY A 63 23.31 -35.30 -27.15
C GLY A 63 22.19 -36.33 -26.93
N LYS A 64 22.32 -37.52 -27.57
CA LYS A 64 21.29 -38.58 -27.47
C LYS A 64 21.44 -39.46 -26.25
N GLY A 65 22.41 -39.18 -25.39
CA GLY A 65 22.65 -39.94 -24.17
C GLY A 65 23.27 -41.33 -24.39
N ILE A 66 23.95 -41.56 -25.50
CA ILE A 66 24.68 -42.82 -25.75
C ILE A 66 26.11 -42.62 -25.26
N CYS A 67 26.54 -43.36 -24.27
CA CYS A 67 27.89 -43.29 -23.74
C CYS A 67 28.90 -43.58 -24.86
N SER A 68 29.84 -42.67 -25.15
CA SER A 68 30.83 -42.82 -26.21
C SER A 68 31.79 -43.97 -25.94
N VAL A 69 31.98 -44.35 -24.68
CA VAL A 69 32.90 -45.39 -24.23
C VAL A 69 32.28 -46.76 -24.37
N CYS A 70 31.18 -47.04 -23.66
CA CYS A 70 30.56 -48.38 -23.64
C CYS A 70 29.38 -48.54 -24.61
N LYS A 71 29.05 -47.48 -25.39
CA LYS A 71 27.93 -47.46 -26.35
C LYS A 71 26.54 -47.74 -25.74
N LYS A 72 26.43 -47.75 -24.40
CA LYS A 72 25.18 -47.96 -23.72
C LYS A 72 24.33 -46.71 -23.72
N GLN A 73 23.04 -46.86 -23.96
CA GLN A 73 22.08 -45.75 -23.80
C GLN A 73 21.91 -45.43 -22.31
N MET A 74 22.17 -44.18 -21.92
CA MET A 74 21.92 -43.73 -20.57
C MET A 74 20.43 -43.51 -20.35
N ALA A 75 19.96 -43.78 -19.13
CA ALA A 75 18.58 -43.52 -18.76
C ALA A 75 18.37 -42.01 -18.42
N ALA A 76 19.33 -41.42 -17.73
CA ALA A 76 19.24 -40.04 -17.31
C ALA A 76 20.60 -39.36 -17.20
N SER A 77 20.60 -38.04 -17.25
CA SER A 77 21.71 -37.20 -16.79
C SER A 77 21.25 -36.34 -15.58
N LEU A 78 22.23 -35.97 -14.76
CA LEU A 78 22.08 -34.98 -13.69
C LEU A 78 23.04 -33.83 -13.95
N THR A 79 22.49 -32.64 -14.13
CA THR A 79 23.27 -31.41 -14.34
C THR A 79 23.19 -30.52 -13.10
N ILE A 80 24.34 -30.06 -12.61
CA ILE A 80 24.49 -29.14 -11.49
C ILE A 80 25.46 -28.04 -11.91
N GLY A 81 24.97 -26.81 -12.08
CA GLY A 81 25.74 -25.76 -12.74
C GLY A 81 26.18 -26.23 -14.14
N ASP A 82 27.49 -26.15 -14.44
CA ASP A 82 28.04 -26.57 -15.73
C ASP A 82 28.43 -28.05 -15.79
N LYS A 83 28.23 -28.82 -14.73
CA LYS A 83 28.66 -30.23 -14.66
C LYS A 83 27.50 -31.15 -14.90
N THR A 84 27.62 -32.05 -15.85
CA THR A 84 26.67 -33.10 -16.17
C THR A 84 27.25 -34.47 -15.87
N SER A 85 26.55 -35.24 -15.07
CA SER A 85 26.84 -36.66 -14.79
C SER A 85 25.79 -37.54 -15.44
N TRP A 86 26.15 -38.73 -15.90
CA TRP A 86 25.31 -39.60 -16.68
C TRP A 86 25.06 -40.93 -15.94
N TYR A 87 23.84 -41.42 -16.00
CA TYR A 87 23.38 -42.57 -15.21
C TYR A 87 22.69 -43.58 -16.12
N ALA A 88 23.01 -44.85 -15.91
CA ALA A 88 22.40 -45.97 -16.63
C ALA A 88 20.96 -46.29 -16.13
N GLY A 89 20.60 -45.80 -14.93
CA GLY A 89 19.29 -46.00 -14.32
C GLY A 89 18.71 -44.68 -13.82
N PHE A 90 17.38 -44.55 -13.83
CA PHE A 90 16.67 -43.39 -13.26
C PHE A 90 16.83 -43.34 -11.72
N ALA A 91 16.77 -44.52 -11.04
CA ALA A 91 16.95 -44.60 -9.59
C ALA A 91 18.30 -43.99 -9.13
N THR A 92 19.38 -44.36 -9.82
CA THR A 92 20.73 -43.84 -9.49
C THR A 92 20.89 -42.34 -9.75
N ALA A 93 20.16 -41.81 -10.74
CA ALA A 93 20.10 -40.35 -10.95
C ALA A 93 19.37 -39.65 -9.80
N ILE A 94 18.28 -40.22 -9.29
CA ILE A 94 17.55 -39.71 -8.11
C ILE A 94 18.44 -39.72 -6.85
N GLU A 95 19.14 -40.86 -6.60
CA GLU A 95 20.07 -41.01 -5.46
C GLU A 95 21.19 -39.96 -5.53
N ALA A 96 21.77 -39.76 -6.70
CA ALA A 96 22.80 -38.75 -6.92
C ALA A 96 22.26 -37.31 -6.73
N ALA A 97 21.01 -37.04 -7.16
CA ALA A 97 20.37 -35.75 -6.93
C ALA A 97 20.15 -35.48 -5.43
N ASN A 98 19.79 -36.52 -4.66
CA ASN A 98 19.64 -36.43 -3.20
C ASN A 98 20.98 -36.26 -2.46
N ALA A 99 22.08 -36.75 -3.02
CA ALA A 99 23.41 -36.57 -2.46
C ALA A 99 24.00 -35.17 -2.72
N ALA A 100 23.54 -34.50 -3.77
CA ALA A 100 24.09 -33.21 -4.23
C ALA A 100 23.35 -32.02 -3.63
N ASN A 101 24.07 -30.88 -3.50
CA ASN A 101 23.49 -29.58 -3.13
C ASN A 101 23.29 -28.71 -4.38
N GLY A 102 22.48 -27.65 -4.24
CA GLY A 102 22.23 -26.65 -5.28
C GLY A 102 21.07 -27.04 -6.22
N GLU A 103 20.85 -26.20 -7.22
CA GLU A 103 19.87 -26.41 -8.27
C GLU A 103 20.30 -27.53 -9.20
N LYS A 104 19.38 -28.39 -9.58
CA LYS A 104 19.66 -29.63 -10.33
C LYS A 104 18.66 -29.82 -11.44
N THR A 105 19.15 -30.32 -12.58
CA THR A 105 18.29 -30.80 -13.66
C THR A 105 18.55 -32.27 -13.92
N ILE A 106 17.51 -33.10 -13.80
CA ILE A 106 17.52 -34.49 -14.26
C ILE A 106 16.87 -34.51 -15.63
N THR A 107 17.61 -34.96 -16.64
CA THR A 107 17.09 -35.11 -18.01
C THR A 107 17.01 -36.59 -18.39
N LEU A 108 15.85 -37.02 -18.92
CA LEU A 108 15.64 -38.42 -19.33
C LEU A 108 16.03 -38.62 -20.79
N TYR A 109 16.61 -39.79 -21.06
CA TYR A 109 17.00 -40.23 -22.43
C TYR A 109 16.35 -41.56 -22.81
N GLN A 110 15.70 -42.22 -21.89
CA GLN A 110 14.90 -43.43 -22.10
C GLN A 110 13.55 -43.32 -21.35
N ASP A 111 12.58 -44.09 -21.82
CA ASP A 111 11.34 -44.26 -21.05
C ASP A 111 11.64 -44.93 -19.70
N VAL A 112 10.93 -44.49 -18.67
CA VAL A 112 11.03 -45.02 -17.31
C VAL A 112 9.81 -45.84 -17.03
N ASN A 113 10.01 -47.14 -16.71
CA ASN A 113 8.96 -48.02 -16.24
C ASN A 113 9.27 -48.44 -14.80
N GLY A 114 8.45 -47.94 -13.86
CA GLY A 114 8.58 -48.21 -12.43
C GLY A 114 7.81 -49.42 -11.97
N TYR A 115 7.58 -50.42 -12.82
CA TYR A 115 6.91 -51.64 -12.43
C TYR A 115 7.88 -52.60 -11.72
N ALA A 116 7.63 -52.86 -10.46
CA ALA A 116 8.35 -53.86 -9.66
C ALA A 116 7.34 -54.63 -8.77
N ASP A 117 7.41 -55.94 -8.80
CA ASP A 117 6.63 -56.85 -7.95
C ASP A 117 5.11 -56.57 -7.90
N GLY A 118 4.52 -56.19 -9.03
CA GLY A 118 3.08 -55.93 -9.14
C GLY A 118 2.66 -54.51 -8.76
N HIS A 119 3.56 -53.66 -8.30
CA HIS A 119 3.30 -52.31 -7.81
C HIS A 119 4.08 -51.21 -8.55
N SER A 120 3.61 -49.97 -8.46
CA SER A 120 4.35 -48.77 -8.91
C SER A 120 5.55 -48.53 -8.01
N THR A 121 6.69 -48.18 -8.61
CA THR A 121 7.90 -47.81 -7.85
C THR A 121 7.80 -46.39 -7.33
N THR A 122 8.14 -46.20 -6.06
CA THR A 122 8.20 -44.87 -5.42
C THR A 122 9.65 -44.40 -5.37
N TYR A 123 9.87 -43.17 -5.81
CA TYR A 123 11.14 -42.43 -5.68
C TYR A 123 10.91 -41.20 -4.83
N GLU A 124 11.85 -40.85 -3.95
CA GLU A 124 11.81 -39.67 -3.13
C GLU A 124 12.93 -38.69 -3.54
N LEU A 125 12.58 -37.43 -3.72
CA LEU A 125 13.50 -36.29 -3.84
C LEU A 125 13.46 -35.49 -2.53
N THR A 126 14.61 -35.40 -1.85
CA THR A 126 14.73 -34.79 -0.52
C THR A 126 15.66 -33.59 -0.48
N ARG A 127 16.37 -33.32 -1.59
CA ARG A 127 17.24 -32.15 -1.74
C ARG A 127 16.94 -31.43 -3.05
N GLY A 128 16.51 -30.19 -2.97
CA GLY A 128 16.12 -29.37 -4.10
C GLY A 128 16.87 -28.03 -4.19
N PRO A 129 16.45 -27.21 -5.13
CA PRO A 129 15.43 -27.46 -6.14
C PRO A 129 15.84 -28.47 -7.24
N VAL A 130 14.86 -29.14 -7.82
CA VAL A 130 15.06 -30.13 -8.90
C VAL A 130 14.14 -29.81 -10.07
N THR A 131 14.69 -29.82 -11.31
CA THR A 131 13.92 -29.87 -12.55
C THR A 131 14.02 -31.26 -13.13
N LEU A 132 12.88 -31.92 -13.36
CA LEU A 132 12.79 -33.17 -14.11
C LEU A 132 12.34 -32.87 -15.54
N ALA A 133 13.30 -32.84 -16.47
CA ALA A 133 13.08 -32.68 -17.90
C ALA A 133 12.97 -34.05 -18.56
N THR A 134 11.76 -34.46 -18.92
CA THR A 134 11.58 -35.83 -19.44
C THR A 134 11.88 -35.94 -20.93
N GLY A 135 11.94 -34.82 -21.68
CA GLY A 135 12.28 -34.81 -23.09
C GLY A 135 11.36 -35.67 -23.96
N GLY A 136 10.06 -35.66 -23.63
CA GLY A 136 9.05 -36.48 -24.31
C GLY A 136 9.12 -37.98 -23.97
N LYS A 137 9.94 -38.39 -22.99
CA LYS A 137 10.01 -39.81 -22.56
C LYS A 137 8.82 -40.15 -21.69
N LYS A 138 8.32 -41.40 -21.85
CA LYS A 138 7.24 -41.93 -21.04
C LYS A 138 7.75 -42.32 -19.65
N VAL A 139 7.02 -41.87 -18.65
CA VAL A 139 7.22 -42.29 -17.26
C VAL A 139 5.95 -43.04 -16.83
N THR A 140 6.07 -44.34 -16.59
CA THR A 140 4.92 -45.21 -16.26
C THR A 140 5.11 -45.89 -14.94
N ARG A 141 4.02 -46.02 -14.17
CA ARG A 141 4.00 -46.74 -12.87
C ARG A 141 5.05 -46.20 -11.89
N VAL A 142 5.20 -44.89 -11.89
CA VAL A 142 6.12 -44.18 -11.01
C VAL A 142 5.33 -43.26 -10.09
N VAL A 143 5.67 -43.28 -8.81
CA VAL A 143 5.30 -42.25 -7.84
C VAL A 143 6.56 -41.48 -7.47
N LEU A 144 6.62 -40.20 -7.80
CA LEU A 144 7.71 -39.31 -7.43
C LEU A 144 7.25 -38.40 -6.28
N ILE A 145 7.93 -38.47 -5.15
CA ILE A 145 7.63 -37.65 -3.97
C ILE A 145 8.70 -36.57 -3.83
N ALA A 146 8.29 -35.31 -3.92
CA ALA A 146 9.13 -34.16 -3.57
C ALA A 146 8.88 -33.81 -2.10
N LYS A 147 9.84 -34.12 -1.24
CA LYS A 147 9.72 -33.97 0.21
C LYS A 147 10.45 -32.72 0.70
N GLY A 148 9.70 -31.68 1.03
CA GLY A 148 10.24 -30.39 1.50
C GLY A 148 11.05 -29.62 0.46
N ILE A 149 10.90 -29.89 -0.83
CA ILE A 149 11.67 -29.29 -1.91
C ILE A 149 10.80 -28.74 -3.04
N SER A 150 11.37 -27.84 -3.85
CA SER A 150 10.77 -27.41 -5.11
C SER A 150 11.13 -28.40 -6.24
N LEU A 151 10.10 -28.89 -6.94
CA LEU A 151 10.19 -29.76 -8.12
C LEU A 151 9.50 -29.07 -9.29
N THR A 152 10.18 -29.02 -10.43
CA THR A 152 9.60 -28.65 -11.73
C THR A 152 9.58 -29.88 -12.61
N VAL A 153 8.46 -30.15 -13.28
CA VAL A 153 8.34 -31.26 -14.24
C VAL A 153 7.99 -30.68 -15.61
N THR A 154 8.71 -31.12 -16.65
CA THR A 154 8.54 -30.61 -18.01
C THR A 154 8.51 -31.76 -19.02
N ASP A 155 7.71 -31.57 -20.09
CA ASP A 155 7.72 -32.33 -21.32
C ASP A 155 7.62 -33.85 -21.12
N THR A 156 6.56 -34.31 -20.41
CA THR A 156 6.31 -35.73 -20.24
C THR A 156 5.65 -36.34 -21.49
N GLY A 157 6.18 -37.44 -21.99
CA GLY A 157 5.59 -38.14 -23.14
C GLY A 157 4.18 -38.64 -22.87
N SER A 158 3.46 -38.95 -23.95
CA SER A 158 2.06 -39.37 -23.89
C SER A 158 1.86 -40.70 -23.16
N GLY A 159 0.92 -40.71 -22.19
CA GLY A 159 0.37 -41.90 -21.53
C GLY A 159 1.29 -42.52 -20.49
N GLY A 160 0.81 -42.66 -19.30
CA GLY A 160 1.50 -43.37 -18.23
C GLY A 160 0.92 -43.03 -16.86
N ASP A 161 1.12 -43.90 -15.90
CA ASP A 161 0.74 -43.72 -14.50
C ASP A 161 1.88 -42.99 -13.77
N PHE A 162 2.22 -41.78 -14.21
CA PHE A 162 3.20 -40.94 -13.54
C PHE A 162 2.51 -40.05 -12.52
N ASN A 163 2.71 -40.39 -11.24
CA ASN A 163 2.16 -39.69 -10.12
C ASN A 163 3.22 -38.82 -9.43
N VAL A 164 2.86 -37.61 -9.05
CA VAL A 164 3.75 -36.70 -8.34
C VAL A 164 3.07 -36.27 -7.04
N THR A 165 3.79 -36.38 -5.93
CA THR A 165 3.33 -35.92 -4.61
C THR A 165 4.31 -34.86 -4.08
N VAL A 166 3.80 -33.73 -3.64
CA VAL A 166 4.53 -32.75 -2.82
C VAL A 166 4.14 -32.92 -1.37
N ASP A 167 5.13 -33.11 -0.51
CA ASP A 167 4.96 -33.48 0.89
C ASP A 167 5.74 -32.53 1.79
N GLY A 168 5.05 -31.72 2.57
CA GLY A 168 5.63 -30.76 3.50
C GLY A 168 5.50 -29.30 3.04
N LYS A 169 5.48 -28.37 3.99
CA LYS A 169 5.16 -26.95 3.78
C LYS A 169 6.11 -26.23 2.80
N ASP A 170 7.35 -26.71 2.65
CA ASP A 170 8.34 -26.16 1.72
C ASP A 170 8.35 -26.92 0.37
N ALA A 171 7.54 -27.99 0.26
CA ALA A 171 7.41 -28.75 -0.97
C ALA A 171 6.53 -28.00 -1.98
N LYS A 172 7.04 -27.86 -3.21
CA LYS A 172 6.32 -27.20 -4.31
C LYS A 172 6.50 -28.00 -5.61
N LEU A 173 5.39 -28.24 -6.32
CA LEU A 173 5.44 -28.66 -7.72
C LEU A 173 5.12 -27.48 -8.63
N THR A 174 5.91 -27.31 -9.68
CA THR A 174 5.64 -26.39 -10.77
C THR A 174 5.51 -27.15 -12.09
N VAL A 175 4.41 -26.91 -12.81
CA VAL A 175 4.18 -27.38 -14.19
C VAL A 175 3.70 -26.21 -15.01
N ASN A 176 4.50 -25.79 -15.97
CA ASN A 176 4.23 -24.66 -16.88
C ASN A 176 4.28 -25.04 -18.37
N ASP A 177 4.52 -26.28 -18.67
CA ASP A 177 4.66 -26.81 -20.02
C ASP A 177 3.38 -27.56 -20.45
N LYS A 178 2.86 -27.20 -21.64
CA LYS A 178 1.62 -27.75 -22.22
C LYS A 178 1.70 -29.25 -22.55
N ASP A 179 2.89 -29.74 -22.81
CA ASP A 179 3.13 -31.12 -23.23
C ASP A 179 3.32 -32.05 -22.01
N THR A 180 3.38 -31.49 -20.80
CA THR A 180 3.47 -32.26 -19.56
C THR A 180 2.14 -32.96 -19.23
N LYS A 181 2.21 -34.28 -19.03
CA LYS A 181 1.05 -35.12 -18.65
C LYS A 181 1.37 -35.92 -17.40
N LEU A 182 0.60 -35.67 -16.34
CA LEU A 182 0.72 -36.38 -15.07
C LEU A 182 -0.59 -37.09 -14.75
N ALA A 183 -0.52 -38.27 -14.16
CA ALA A 183 -1.72 -38.98 -13.78
C ALA A 183 -2.33 -38.37 -12.51
N ILE A 184 -1.75 -38.58 -11.35
CA ILE A 184 -2.22 -38.03 -10.09
C ILE A 184 -1.18 -37.06 -9.53
N VAL A 185 -1.62 -35.85 -9.24
CA VAL A 185 -0.81 -34.86 -8.56
C VAL A 185 -1.40 -34.60 -7.18
N THR A 186 -0.60 -34.78 -6.15
CA THR A 186 -1.07 -34.66 -4.76
C THR A 186 -0.27 -33.64 -3.99
N ALA A 187 -0.95 -32.73 -3.28
CA ALA A 187 -0.37 -31.88 -2.24
C ALA A 187 -0.82 -32.35 -0.87
N LYS A 188 0.13 -32.53 0.05
CA LYS A 188 -0.15 -32.91 1.44
C LYS A 188 0.87 -32.30 2.41
N ASN A 189 0.47 -32.21 3.70
CA ASN A 189 1.32 -31.70 4.78
C ASN A 189 1.86 -30.27 4.52
N GLY A 190 1.03 -29.41 3.91
CA GLY A 190 1.40 -28.04 3.55
C GLY A 190 2.07 -27.90 2.17
N GLY A 191 2.08 -28.94 1.36
CA GLY A 191 2.62 -28.93 -0.01
C GLY A 191 1.85 -27.99 -0.94
N LYS A 192 2.54 -27.42 -1.95
CA LYS A 192 2.00 -26.41 -2.85
C LYS A 192 2.10 -26.85 -4.31
N LEU A 193 1.03 -26.65 -5.08
CA LEU A 193 0.99 -26.88 -6.51
C LEU A 193 0.94 -25.55 -7.27
N SER A 194 1.71 -25.40 -8.32
CA SER A 194 1.69 -24.27 -9.26
C SER A 194 1.56 -24.83 -10.68
N LEU A 195 0.33 -24.91 -11.18
CA LEU A 195 0.00 -25.58 -12.44
C LEU A 195 -0.55 -24.53 -13.40
N SER A 196 0.29 -24.08 -14.33
CA SER A 196 -0.10 -23.07 -15.33
C SER A 196 -0.36 -23.67 -16.71
N ASN A 197 -0.04 -24.95 -16.89
CA ASN A 197 -0.29 -25.69 -18.12
C ASN A 197 -0.23 -27.19 -17.84
N GLY A 198 -0.41 -28.02 -18.88
CA GLY A 198 -0.32 -29.49 -18.78
C GLY A 198 -1.67 -30.19 -18.74
N THR A 199 -1.62 -31.54 -18.66
CA THR A 199 -2.81 -32.40 -18.54
C THR A 199 -2.65 -33.28 -17.30
N PHE A 200 -3.68 -33.30 -16.48
CA PHE A 200 -3.70 -34.00 -15.20
C PHE A 200 -4.94 -34.89 -15.13
N SER A 201 -4.75 -36.23 -14.90
CA SER A 201 -5.92 -37.08 -14.72
C SER A 201 -6.64 -36.77 -13.42
N ARG A 202 -5.88 -36.45 -12.34
CA ARG A 202 -6.44 -36.00 -11.06
C ARG A 202 -5.48 -35.07 -10.30
N VAL A 203 -6.05 -34.06 -9.66
CA VAL A 203 -5.35 -33.19 -8.71
C VAL A 203 -6.03 -33.33 -7.33
N ASP A 204 -5.22 -33.67 -6.32
CA ASP A 204 -5.65 -33.88 -4.94
C ASP A 204 -4.97 -32.88 -4.00
N VAL A 205 -5.74 -32.07 -3.29
CA VAL A 205 -5.25 -31.25 -2.17
C VAL A 205 -5.80 -31.86 -0.88
N LYS A 206 -4.92 -32.47 -0.05
CA LYS A 206 -5.33 -33.44 1.00
C LYS A 206 -5.63 -32.80 2.36
N ASP A 207 -5.12 -31.62 2.66
CA ASP A 207 -5.23 -30.98 3.97
C ASP A 207 -5.27 -29.46 3.87
N ASP A 208 -5.68 -28.79 4.95
CA ASP A 208 -5.91 -27.34 5.02
C ASP A 208 -4.62 -26.50 4.91
N GLY A 209 -3.46 -27.10 5.20
CA GLY A 209 -2.15 -26.46 5.04
C GLY A 209 -1.65 -26.52 3.61
N SER A 210 -2.21 -27.39 2.78
CA SER A 210 -1.84 -27.60 1.38
C SER A 210 -2.63 -26.68 0.46
N SER A 211 -2.05 -26.31 -0.68
CA SER A 211 -2.67 -25.37 -1.62
C SER A 211 -2.33 -25.68 -3.08
N ALA A 212 -3.14 -25.13 -3.98
CA ALA A 212 -2.84 -25.12 -5.40
C ALA A 212 -3.09 -23.70 -5.97
N SER A 213 -2.36 -23.38 -7.03
CA SER A 213 -2.57 -22.21 -7.86
C SER A 213 -2.67 -22.68 -9.31
N LEU A 214 -3.90 -22.78 -9.80
CA LEU A 214 -4.22 -23.29 -11.14
C LEU A 214 -4.46 -22.11 -12.07
N SER A 215 -3.60 -21.91 -13.05
CA SER A 215 -3.68 -20.81 -14.03
C SER A 215 -3.68 -21.29 -15.49
N GLY A 216 -3.94 -22.57 -15.70
CA GLY A 216 -4.06 -23.20 -17.01
C GLY A 216 -4.11 -24.71 -16.89
N GLY A 217 -4.20 -25.41 -18.02
CA GLY A 217 -4.18 -26.87 -18.08
C GLY A 217 -5.56 -27.52 -18.11
N SER A 218 -5.54 -28.86 -18.31
CA SER A 218 -6.74 -29.71 -18.38
C SER A 218 -6.74 -30.73 -17.25
N TYR A 219 -7.89 -30.93 -16.62
CA TYR A 219 -8.06 -31.71 -15.40
C TYR A 219 -9.18 -32.73 -15.58
N GLY A 220 -8.85 -34.03 -15.45
CA GLY A 220 -9.83 -35.08 -15.45
C GLY A 220 -10.69 -35.05 -14.18
N GLU A 221 -10.06 -34.82 -13.04
CA GLU A 221 -10.71 -34.67 -11.74
C GLU A 221 -9.93 -33.71 -10.84
N ILE A 222 -10.65 -32.88 -10.10
CA ILE A 222 -10.08 -32.03 -9.03
C ILE A 222 -10.80 -32.39 -7.74
N THR A 223 -10.05 -32.90 -6.75
CA THR A 223 -10.58 -33.25 -5.44
C THR A 223 -9.88 -32.49 -4.33
N SER A 224 -10.64 -32.09 -3.35
CA SER A 224 -10.10 -31.57 -2.09
C SER A 224 -10.45 -32.56 -0.96
N GLY A 225 -9.46 -32.96 -0.18
CA GLY A 225 -9.56 -34.10 0.76
C GLY A 225 -10.38 -33.84 2.00
N THR A 226 -10.81 -32.64 2.29
CA THR A 226 -11.61 -32.27 3.46
C THR A 226 -12.60 -31.18 3.10
N ASN A 227 -13.63 -30.98 3.91
CA ASN A 227 -14.73 -29.99 3.68
C ASN A 227 -14.29 -28.51 3.59
N TYR A 228 -13.00 -28.22 3.62
CA TYR A 228 -12.49 -26.85 3.81
C TYR A 228 -11.85 -26.24 2.57
N VAL A 229 -11.17 -26.99 1.71
CA VAL A 229 -10.58 -26.42 0.49
C VAL A 229 -11.53 -26.63 -0.68
N LYS A 230 -12.26 -25.61 -1.03
CA LYS A 230 -13.18 -25.66 -2.18
C LYS A 230 -12.41 -25.50 -3.50
N PRO A 231 -12.80 -26.15 -4.60
CA PRO A 231 -12.07 -26.07 -5.88
C PRO A 231 -11.85 -24.65 -6.38
N TYR A 232 -12.74 -23.70 -6.15
CA TYR A 232 -12.54 -22.30 -6.54
C TYR A 232 -11.32 -21.66 -5.83
N ALA A 233 -11.00 -22.09 -4.60
CA ALA A 233 -9.84 -21.59 -3.87
C ALA A 233 -8.50 -22.14 -4.40
N LEU A 234 -8.55 -23.06 -5.35
CA LEU A 234 -7.37 -23.59 -6.03
C LEU A 234 -7.01 -22.80 -7.30
N LEU A 235 -7.90 -21.93 -7.78
CA LEU A 235 -7.63 -21.08 -8.95
C LEU A 235 -6.63 -19.97 -8.61
N ALA A 236 -5.76 -19.67 -9.56
CA ALA A 236 -5.02 -18.42 -9.54
C ALA A 236 -5.97 -17.26 -9.80
N GLU A 237 -5.61 -16.08 -9.33
CA GLU A 237 -6.37 -14.85 -9.56
C GLU A 237 -6.58 -14.60 -11.06
N GLY A 238 -7.81 -14.24 -11.43
CA GLY A 238 -8.18 -13.99 -12.82
C GLY A 238 -8.37 -15.23 -13.68
N TYR A 239 -8.49 -16.44 -13.09
CA TYR A 239 -8.75 -17.69 -13.80
C TYR A 239 -10.06 -18.34 -13.36
N ALA A 240 -10.62 -19.16 -14.24
CA ALA A 240 -11.88 -19.84 -14.01
C ALA A 240 -11.87 -21.26 -14.60
N TYR A 241 -12.74 -22.12 -14.08
CA TYR A 241 -12.97 -23.45 -14.64
C TYR A 241 -13.96 -23.40 -15.79
N LYS A 242 -13.66 -24.12 -16.87
CA LYS A 242 -14.52 -24.27 -18.04
C LYS A 242 -14.70 -25.75 -18.37
N LYS A 243 -15.93 -26.17 -18.62
CA LYS A 243 -16.26 -27.55 -19.01
C LYS A 243 -16.00 -27.81 -20.48
N GLU A 244 -16.00 -29.10 -20.87
CA GLU A 244 -15.86 -29.54 -22.27
C GLU A 244 -16.95 -28.94 -23.20
N ASP A 245 -18.13 -28.64 -22.66
CA ASP A 245 -19.24 -28.00 -23.40
C ASP A 245 -19.09 -26.47 -23.53
N ASN A 246 -17.93 -25.93 -23.17
CA ASN A 246 -17.62 -24.49 -23.14
C ASN A 246 -18.39 -23.66 -22.10
N THR A 247 -19.13 -24.29 -21.18
CA THR A 247 -19.78 -23.56 -20.08
C THR A 247 -18.82 -23.28 -18.94
N TRP A 248 -18.93 -22.10 -18.35
CA TRP A 248 -18.16 -21.72 -17.17
C TRP A 248 -18.72 -22.37 -15.91
N VAL A 249 -17.84 -22.77 -15.01
CA VAL A 249 -18.25 -23.31 -13.71
C VAL A 249 -18.29 -22.19 -12.69
N SER A 250 -19.50 -21.81 -12.29
CA SER A 250 -19.72 -20.91 -11.17
C SER A 250 -19.79 -21.69 -9.85
N ASN A 251 -19.13 -21.18 -8.79
CA ASN A 251 -19.24 -21.71 -7.42
C ASN A 251 -18.96 -23.22 -7.27
N ALA A 252 -17.77 -23.66 -7.67
CA ALA A 252 -17.35 -25.06 -7.45
C ALA A 252 -17.16 -25.36 -5.96
N ASN A 253 -18.21 -25.82 -5.31
CA ASN A 253 -18.20 -26.25 -3.90
C ASN A 253 -17.89 -27.74 -3.70
N ILE A 254 -17.85 -28.50 -4.77
CA ILE A 254 -17.70 -29.96 -4.78
C ILE A 254 -16.69 -30.32 -5.87
N GLY A 255 -16.04 -31.49 -5.76
CA GLY A 255 -15.09 -31.97 -6.75
C GLY A 255 -15.54 -31.78 -8.20
N LEU A 256 -14.63 -31.35 -9.05
CA LEU A 256 -14.86 -31.07 -10.46
C LEU A 256 -14.30 -32.19 -11.32
N SER A 257 -14.99 -32.48 -12.43
CA SER A 257 -14.49 -33.43 -13.42
C SER A 257 -14.52 -32.84 -14.82
N LYS A 258 -13.53 -33.21 -15.65
CA LYS A 258 -13.41 -32.83 -17.06
C LYS A 258 -13.51 -31.33 -17.28
N VAL A 259 -12.58 -30.59 -16.68
CA VAL A 259 -12.49 -29.13 -16.78
C VAL A 259 -11.14 -28.69 -17.30
N THR A 260 -11.15 -27.55 -17.98
CA THR A 260 -9.94 -26.75 -18.24
C THR A 260 -9.91 -25.54 -17.31
N VAL A 261 -8.73 -25.01 -17.08
CA VAL A 261 -8.55 -23.71 -16.41
C VAL A 261 -8.13 -22.72 -17.47
N GLU A 262 -8.93 -21.68 -17.62
CA GLU A 262 -8.68 -20.62 -18.59
C GLU A 262 -8.74 -19.26 -17.90
N LYS A 263 -8.19 -18.23 -18.55
CA LYS A 263 -8.36 -16.86 -18.07
C LYS A 263 -9.85 -16.54 -17.98
N ALA A 264 -10.26 -16.02 -16.84
CA ALA A 264 -11.65 -15.61 -16.63
C ALA A 264 -12.07 -14.57 -17.67
N PRO A 265 -13.30 -14.62 -18.18
CA PRO A 265 -13.75 -13.70 -19.21
C PRO A 265 -13.78 -12.25 -18.72
N PHE A 266 -14.02 -12.04 -17.44
CA PHE A 266 -13.91 -10.76 -16.75
C PHE A 266 -13.66 -10.98 -15.25
N ALA A 267 -13.27 -9.93 -14.57
CA ALA A 267 -13.21 -9.88 -13.10
C ALA A 267 -13.83 -8.57 -12.60
N VAL A 268 -14.27 -8.54 -11.36
CA VAL A 268 -14.52 -7.26 -10.70
C VAL A 268 -13.17 -6.69 -10.31
N GLU A 269 -12.72 -5.68 -11.05
CA GLU A 269 -11.40 -5.08 -10.87
C GLU A 269 -11.32 -4.32 -9.55
N LYS A 270 -12.39 -3.57 -9.25
CA LYS A 270 -12.50 -2.79 -8.01
C LYS A 270 -13.92 -2.37 -7.71
N ILE A 271 -14.14 -2.03 -6.45
CA ILE A 271 -15.26 -1.22 -5.99
C ILE A 271 -14.70 0.14 -5.60
N TYR A 272 -15.35 1.23 -5.97
CA TYR A 272 -14.96 2.57 -5.56
C TYR A 272 -16.18 3.43 -5.21
N PRO A 273 -16.04 4.39 -4.28
CA PRO A 273 -17.09 5.34 -3.97
C PRO A 273 -17.17 6.44 -5.03
N ASN A 274 -18.39 6.88 -5.37
CA ASN A 274 -18.63 7.93 -6.37
C ASN A 274 -18.49 9.37 -5.82
N SER A 275 -18.04 9.55 -4.60
CA SER A 275 -17.82 10.85 -3.96
C SER A 275 -16.34 11.05 -3.65
N ASP A 276 -15.91 12.30 -3.47
CA ASP A 276 -14.56 12.70 -3.04
C ASP A 276 -14.24 12.27 -1.59
N THR A 277 -14.76 11.14 -1.16
CA THR A 277 -14.49 10.57 0.15
C THR A 277 -13.08 9.97 0.18
N ASN A 278 -12.42 10.12 1.32
CA ASN A 278 -11.19 9.39 1.57
C ASN A 278 -11.45 7.89 1.49
N TYR A 279 -10.84 7.23 0.52
CA TYR A 279 -10.94 5.79 0.36
C TYR A 279 -9.57 5.18 0.08
N THR A 280 -9.42 3.93 0.48
CA THR A 280 -8.30 3.07 0.10
C THR A 280 -8.80 2.05 -0.91
N GLU A 281 -7.92 1.20 -1.42
CA GLU A 281 -8.27 0.19 -2.42
C GLU A 281 -9.53 -0.64 -2.06
N ASN A 282 -9.73 -0.95 -0.77
CA ASN A 282 -10.85 -1.81 -0.32
C ASN A 282 -11.67 -1.21 0.84
N SER A 283 -11.61 0.09 1.05
CA SER A 283 -12.40 0.73 2.10
C SER A 283 -12.66 2.21 1.86
N ALA A 284 -13.78 2.71 2.36
CA ALA A 284 -14.15 4.12 2.34
C ALA A 284 -14.89 4.54 3.61
N PHE A 285 -14.90 5.85 3.86
CA PHE A 285 -15.71 6.46 4.91
C PHE A 285 -16.99 7.04 4.32
N ALA A 286 -18.13 6.71 4.92
CA ALA A 286 -19.43 7.27 4.54
C ALA A 286 -19.58 8.66 5.18
N THR A 287 -19.58 9.70 4.36
CA THR A 287 -19.84 11.07 4.81
C THR A 287 -21.32 11.20 5.19
N ASP A 288 -21.60 11.71 6.40
CA ASP A 288 -22.96 11.85 6.93
C ASP A 288 -23.83 10.58 6.86
N GLY A 289 -23.16 9.41 6.81
CA GLY A 289 -23.82 8.12 6.69
C GLY A 289 -24.29 7.77 5.27
N ASN A 290 -23.88 8.52 4.27
CA ASN A 290 -24.26 8.29 2.88
C ASN A 290 -23.03 7.97 2.02
N ILE A 291 -23.15 6.99 1.13
CA ILE A 291 -22.11 6.64 0.18
C ILE A 291 -22.72 5.91 -1.01
N THR A 292 -22.19 6.12 -2.21
CA THR A 292 -22.52 5.33 -3.40
C THR A 292 -21.29 4.56 -3.85
N LEU A 293 -21.42 3.25 -3.94
CA LEU A 293 -20.37 2.34 -4.39
C LEU A 293 -20.61 1.98 -5.87
N THR A 294 -19.55 1.96 -6.66
CA THR A 294 -19.59 1.53 -8.06
C THR A 294 -18.64 0.37 -8.27
N ALA A 295 -19.14 -0.70 -8.90
CA ALA A 295 -18.33 -1.84 -9.32
C ALA A 295 -17.75 -1.59 -10.73
N VAL A 296 -16.47 -1.87 -10.90
CA VAL A 296 -15.78 -1.88 -12.19
C VAL A 296 -15.44 -3.30 -12.55
N ILE A 297 -15.87 -3.73 -13.74
CA ILE A 297 -15.48 -5.02 -14.33
C ILE A 297 -14.52 -4.79 -15.49
N ALA A 298 -13.54 -5.69 -15.64
CA ALA A 298 -12.60 -5.65 -16.75
C ALA A 298 -12.18 -7.07 -17.18
N PRO A 299 -12.03 -7.31 -18.49
CA PRO A 299 -12.53 -6.47 -19.58
C PRO A 299 -14.05 -6.55 -19.74
N GLU A 300 -14.72 -5.49 -20.15
CA GLU A 300 -16.10 -5.57 -20.64
C GLU A 300 -16.09 -6.08 -22.09
N THR A 301 -16.91 -7.11 -22.38
CA THR A 301 -16.99 -7.71 -23.70
C THR A 301 -18.24 -7.17 -24.44
N GLU A 302 -18.05 -6.68 -25.65
CA GLU A 302 -19.15 -6.18 -26.48
C GLU A 302 -20.19 -7.28 -26.74
N GLY A 303 -21.48 -6.95 -26.59
CA GLY A 303 -22.59 -7.89 -26.77
C GLY A 303 -22.89 -8.78 -25.56
N VAL A 304 -22.10 -8.71 -24.50
CA VAL A 304 -22.36 -9.43 -23.25
C VAL A 304 -23.12 -8.55 -22.27
N THR A 305 -24.21 -9.06 -21.71
CA THR A 305 -24.97 -8.38 -20.65
C THR A 305 -24.48 -8.82 -19.29
N TYR A 306 -24.27 -7.85 -18.40
CA TYR A 306 -23.81 -8.11 -17.05
C TYR A 306 -24.91 -7.81 -16.04
N TYR A 307 -25.10 -8.73 -15.10
CA TYR A 307 -26.06 -8.65 -14.01
C TYR A 307 -25.30 -8.51 -12.69
N TYR A 308 -25.74 -7.61 -11.83
CA TYR A 308 -25.08 -7.27 -10.57
C TYR A 308 -25.97 -7.64 -9.40
N TRP A 309 -25.40 -8.17 -8.32
CA TRP A 309 -26.08 -8.39 -7.04
C TRP A 309 -25.14 -8.00 -5.90
N TRP A 310 -25.47 -6.92 -5.24
CA TRP A 310 -24.73 -6.48 -4.07
C TRP A 310 -25.11 -7.34 -2.86
N GLU A 311 -24.12 -7.66 -2.05
CA GLU A 311 -24.24 -8.47 -0.84
C GLU A 311 -23.61 -7.74 0.34
N LEU A 312 -24.25 -7.85 1.51
CA LEU A 312 -23.75 -7.36 2.78
C LEU A 312 -23.32 -8.55 3.64
N PHE A 313 -22.15 -8.45 4.29
CA PHE A 313 -21.68 -9.48 5.20
C PHE A 313 -22.50 -9.48 6.50
N ASP A 314 -23.03 -10.61 6.88
CA ASP A 314 -23.76 -10.81 8.13
C ASP A 314 -22.82 -11.36 9.20
N GLU A 315 -22.38 -10.48 10.10
CA GLU A 315 -21.45 -10.83 11.17
C GLU A 315 -22.00 -11.93 12.11
N SER A 316 -23.32 -12.00 12.27
CA SER A 316 -23.95 -13.00 13.15
C SER A 316 -23.91 -14.40 12.56
N LYS A 317 -23.94 -14.51 11.25
CA LYS A 317 -23.90 -15.79 10.52
C LYS A 317 -22.53 -16.10 9.95
N LYS A 318 -21.61 -15.10 9.98
CA LYS A 318 -20.30 -15.19 9.32
C LYS A 318 -20.40 -15.57 7.85
N ASP A 319 -21.39 -15.00 7.15
CA ASP A 319 -21.68 -15.31 5.75
C ASP A 319 -22.23 -14.09 4.99
N TRP A 320 -22.15 -14.13 3.67
CA TRP A 320 -22.72 -13.16 2.73
C TRP A 320 -24.18 -13.49 2.43
N THR A 321 -25.06 -13.34 3.41
CA THR A 321 -26.45 -13.80 3.32
C THR A 321 -27.45 -12.72 2.98
N ILE A 322 -27.09 -11.46 3.12
CA ILE A 322 -27.98 -10.34 2.84
C ILE A 322 -27.76 -9.92 1.39
N THR A 323 -28.56 -10.49 0.47
CA THR A 323 -28.55 -10.06 -0.92
C THR A 323 -29.60 -8.98 -1.15
N PHE A 324 -29.20 -7.85 -1.70
CA PHE A 324 -30.12 -6.77 -2.09
C PHE A 324 -30.85 -7.10 -3.41
N ARG A 325 -31.18 -8.37 -3.66
CA ARG A 325 -31.75 -8.83 -4.94
C ARG A 325 -33.10 -8.22 -5.29
N ASN A 326 -33.91 -7.83 -4.29
CA ASN A 326 -35.27 -7.34 -4.52
C ASN A 326 -35.67 -6.19 -3.59
N VAL A 327 -34.76 -5.52 -2.93
CA VAL A 327 -35.16 -4.54 -1.92
C VAL A 327 -34.40 -3.24 -2.10
N ASN A 328 -35.11 -2.25 -2.63
CA ASN A 328 -34.87 -0.88 -2.23
C ASN A 328 -35.29 -0.80 -0.77
N SER A 329 -34.37 -1.02 0.15
CA SER A 329 -34.63 -0.72 1.56
C SER A 329 -34.56 0.78 1.77
N ALA A 330 -35.03 1.27 2.92
CA ALA A 330 -34.90 2.68 3.27
C ALA A 330 -33.43 3.18 3.30
N THR A 331 -32.47 2.25 3.35
CA THR A 331 -31.03 2.56 3.47
C THR A 331 -30.20 2.11 2.26
N HIS A 332 -30.70 1.25 1.36
CA HIS A 332 -29.94 0.72 0.22
C HIS A 332 -30.78 0.74 -1.05
N THR A 333 -30.26 1.33 -2.11
CA THR A 333 -30.90 1.36 -3.44
C THR A 333 -29.89 0.97 -4.52
N GLY A 334 -30.36 0.38 -5.61
CA GLY A 334 -29.50 -0.06 -6.72
C GLY A 334 -28.82 -1.42 -6.51
N GLY A 335 -29.33 -2.27 -5.62
CA GLY A 335 -28.75 -3.57 -5.32
C GLY A 335 -28.59 -4.54 -6.50
N GLN A 336 -29.28 -4.29 -7.61
CA GLN A 336 -29.16 -5.05 -8.88
C GLN A 336 -28.53 -4.22 -10.02
N SER A 337 -27.87 -3.13 -9.69
CA SER A 337 -27.21 -2.27 -10.67
C SER A 337 -25.70 -2.23 -10.46
N LYS A 338 -24.98 -1.67 -11.43
CA LYS A 338 -23.53 -1.42 -11.32
C LYS A 338 -23.17 -0.57 -10.10
N THR A 339 -24.14 0.19 -9.58
CA THR A 339 -23.98 1.08 -8.43
C THR A 339 -24.91 0.70 -7.28
N LEU A 340 -24.41 0.76 -6.07
CA LEU A 340 -25.18 0.64 -4.82
C LEU A 340 -25.13 1.96 -4.08
N SER A 341 -26.28 2.59 -3.85
CA SER A 341 -26.40 3.76 -3.00
C SER A 341 -26.82 3.35 -1.59
N ILE A 342 -26.06 3.78 -0.62
CA ILE A 342 -26.24 3.49 0.81
C ILE A 342 -26.52 4.82 1.49
N SER A 343 -27.52 4.87 2.39
CA SER A 343 -27.93 6.07 3.12
C SER A 343 -28.23 5.77 4.58
N ASN A 344 -28.10 6.79 5.43
CA ASN A 344 -28.43 6.72 6.85
C ASN A 344 -27.75 5.59 7.63
N LEU A 345 -26.48 5.28 7.29
CA LEU A 345 -25.70 4.34 8.12
C LEU A 345 -25.61 4.87 9.56
N PRO A 346 -25.75 4.01 10.57
CA PRO A 346 -25.57 4.40 11.98
C PRO A 346 -24.14 4.91 12.24
N GLU A 347 -24.01 5.89 13.15
CA GLU A 347 -22.69 6.33 13.62
C GLU A 347 -21.89 5.18 14.26
N ASN A 348 -20.58 5.23 14.11
CA ASN A 348 -19.64 4.21 14.62
C ASN A 348 -19.96 2.80 14.12
N SER A 349 -20.40 2.69 12.87
CA SER A 349 -20.70 1.41 12.21
C SER A 349 -19.66 1.05 11.17
N ILE A 350 -19.46 -0.25 10.99
CA ILE A 350 -18.58 -0.84 9.98
C ILE A 350 -19.36 -1.92 9.25
N TYR A 351 -19.40 -1.85 7.93
CA TYR A 351 -20.08 -2.81 7.07
C TYR A 351 -19.16 -3.26 5.96
N GLN A 352 -19.28 -4.53 5.57
CA GLN A 352 -18.55 -5.08 4.43
C GLN A 352 -19.53 -5.42 3.32
N TYR A 353 -19.23 -4.93 2.12
CA TYR A 353 -20.01 -5.16 0.90
C TYR A 353 -19.17 -5.90 -0.12
N ARG A 354 -19.82 -6.72 -0.92
CA ARG A 354 -19.24 -7.25 -2.16
C ARG A 354 -20.32 -7.26 -3.25
N VAL A 355 -19.90 -7.43 -4.48
CA VAL A 355 -20.82 -7.59 -5.60
C VAL A 355 -20.60 -8.95 -6.28
N ASP A 356 -21.69 -9.67 -6.50
CA ASP A 356 -21.78 -10.84 -7.37
C ASP A 356 -22.12 -10.33 -8.77
N VAL A 357 -21.27 -10.61 -9.75
CA VAL A 357 -21.51 -10.22 -11.15
C VAL A 357 -21.60 -11.47 -12.00
N ARG A 358 -22.65 -11.55 -12.83
CA ARG A 358 -22.87 -12.63 -13.79
C ARG A 358 -23.00 -12.07 -15.18
N SER A 359 -22.41 -12.77 -16.14
CA SER A 359 -22.60 -12.47 -17.54
C SER A 359 -23.69 -13.33 -18.18
N SER A 360 -24.22 -12.87 -19.32
CA SER A 360 -25.22 -13.60 -20.10
C SER A 360 -24.73 -14.95 -20.64
N ASP A 361 -23.42 -15.19 -20.67
CA ASP A 361 -22.76 -16.48 -21.00
C ASP A 361 -22.50 -17.38 -19.80
N ASN A 362 -23.19 -17.11 -18.67
CA ASN A 362 -23.17 -17.88 -17.43
C ASN A 362 -21.86 -17.85 -16.61
N TYR A 363 -20.92 -16.95 -16.89
CA TYR A 363 -19.82 -16.75 -15.99
C TYR A 363 -20.24 -15.90 -14.78
N GLN A 364 -19.73 -16.24 -13.59
CA GLN A 364 -20.01 -15.55 -12.34
C GLN A 364 -18.70 -15.29 -11.59
N CYS A 365 -18.52 -14.09 -11.10
CA CYS A 365 -17.43 -13.74 -10.20
C CYS A 365 -17.91 -12.82 -9.07
N TYR A 366 -17.14 -12.77 -8.00
CA TYR A 366 -17.36 -11.88 -6.87
C TYR A 366 -16.23 -10.87 -6.78
N SER A 367 -16.55 -9.68 -6.29
CA SER A 367 -15.51 -8.75 -5.88
C SER A 367 -14.84 -9.20 -4.58
N GLU A 368 -13.66 -8.67 -4.32
CA GLU A 368 -13.15 -8.63 -2.96
C GLU A 368 -14.09 -7.82 -2.05
N PRO A 369 -14.10 -8.09 -0.73
CA PRO A 369 -14.88 -7.31 0.22
C PRO A 369 -14.44 -5.85 0.25
N PHE A 370 -15.42 -4.94 0.23
CA PHE A 370 -15.21 -3.51 0.37
C PHE A 370 -15.81 -3.03 1.69
N THR A 371 -15.00 -2.40 2.53
CA THR A 371 -15.41 -1.95 3.86
C THR A 371 -15.90 -0.51 3.83
N VAL A 372 -17.10 -0.27 4.32
CA VAL A 372 -17.66 1.06 4.54
C VAL A 372 -17.72 1.34 6.03
N THR A 373 -17.09 2.41 6.46
CA THR A 373 -17.06 2.83 7.86
C THR A 373 -17.75 4.17 8.03
N ARG A 374 -18.63 4.30 9.02
CA ARG A 374 -19.10 5.58 9.52
C ARG A 374 -18.61 5.74 10.97
N HIS A 375 -17.83 6.78 11.23
CA HIS A 375 -17.36 7.14 12.56
C HIS A 375 -17.73 8.58 12.89
N GLN A 376 -17.78 8.93 14.16
CA GLN A 376 -17.84 10.31 14.59
C GLN A 376 -16.45 10.92 14.45
N HIS A 377 -16.36 12.07 13.78
CA HIS A 377 -15.07 12.74 13.59
C HIS A 377 -14.46 13.17 14.92
N SER A 378 -13.21 12.84 15.12
CA SER A 378 -12.38 13.31 16.22
C SER A 378 -11.25 14.17 15.65
N TRP A 379 -11.31 15.48 15.93
CA TRP A 379 -10.41 16.45 15.32
C TRP A 379 -9.07 16.52 16.05
N THR A 380 -8.01 16.43 15.29
CA THR A 380 -6.65 16.79 15.68
C THR A 380 -6.28 18.11 15.01
N TYR A 381 -5.49 18.93 15.70
CA TYR A 381 -5.14 20.26 15.24
C TYR A 381 -3.66 20.36 14.95
N THR A 382 -3.32 21.11 13.88
CA THR A 382 -1.96 21.47 13.53
C THR A 382 -1.88 22.97 13.31
N ALA A 383 -0.81 23.62 13.79
CA ALA A 383 -0.59 25.05 13.61
C ALA A 383 0.54 25.32 12.61
N SER A 384 0.32 26.31 11.75
CA SER A 384 1.33 26.83 10.84
C SER A 384 1.17 28.36 10.74
N GLY A 385 2.13 29.11 11.28
CA GLY A 385 2.08 30.55 11.35
C GLY A 385 0.83 31.05 12.11
N ALA A 386 -0.03 31.79 11.42
CA ALA A 386 -1.25 32.35 11.96
C ALA A 386 -2.49 31.44 11.85
N THR A 387 -2.34 30.20 11.35
CA THR A 387 -3.47 29.32 11.02
C THR A 387 -3.40 28.02 11.82
N ILE A 388 -4.54 27.58 12.35
CA ILE A 388 -4.76 26.23 12.89
C ILE A 388 -5.68 25.50 11.92
N THR A 389 -5.26 24.30 11.50
CA THR A 389 -6.02 23.41 10.65
C THR A 389 -6.49 22.20 11.45
N ALA A 390 -7.75 21.80 11.28
CA ALA A 390 -8.33 20.59 11.85
C ALA A 390 -8.30 19.45 10.85
N LYS A 391 -7.91 18.25 11.30
CA LYS A 391 -7.97 17.00 10.55
C LYS A 391 -8.57 15.91 11.40
N CYS A 392 -9.41 15.06 10.81
CA CYS A 392 -9.90 13.89 11.53
C CYS A 392 -8.75 12.91 11.77
N SER A 393 -8.65 12.40 13.00
CA SER A 393 -7.61 11.42 13.38
C SER A 393 -7.77 10.05 12.74
N GLN A 394 -8.97 9.72 12.25
CA GLN A 394 -9.32 8.39 11.72
C GLN A 394 -9.38 8.35 10.19
N CYS A 395 -10.04 9.31 9.53
CA CYS A 395 -10.24 9.31 8.08
C CYS A 395 -9.41 10.38 7.33
N SER A 396 -8.70 11.25 8.06
CA SER A 396 -7.95 12.38 7.50
C SER A 396 -8.79 13.44 6.78
N ASP A 397 -10.12 13.43 6.96
CA ASP A 397 -10.99 14.49 6.45
C ASP A 397 -10.59 15.84 7.01
N SER A 398 -10.76 16.89 6.19
CA SER A 398 -10.50 18.26 6.61
C SER A 398 -11.65 18.75 7.49
N GLY A 399 -11.32 19.21 8.69
CA GLY A 399 -12.22 19.96 9.55
C GLY A 399 -12.11 21.46 9.36
N GLY A 400 -11.52 21.91 8.23
CA GLY A 400 -11.31 23.32 7.94
C GLY A 400 -10.16 23.95 8.72
N SER A 401 -10.16 25.27 8.78
CA SER A 401 -9.12 26.04 9.46
C SER A 401 -9.65 27.31 10.10
N VAL A 402 -8.93 27.78 11.12
CA VAL A 402 -9.09 29.12 11.70
C VAL A 402 -7.78 29.90 11.57
N THR A 403 -7.90 31.19 11.27
CA THR A 403 -6.76 32.06 11.10
C THR A 403 -6.90 33.28 11.97
N ILE A 404 -5.85 33.62 12.73
CA ILE A 404 -5.75 34.88 13.47
C ILE A 404 -5.05 35.92 12.61
N ALA A 405 -5.60 37.15 12.56
CA ALA A 405 -5.06 38.24 11.79
C ALA A 405 -4.88 39.50 12.67
N ALA A 406 -3.88 40.29 12.34
CA ALA A 406 -3.65 41.59 12.95
C ALA A 406 -4.85 42.53 12.72
N PRO A 407 -5.09 43.51 13.61
CA PRO A 407 -6.10 44.55 13.39
C PRO A 407 -5.77 45.35 12.14
N ALA A 408 -6.81 45.84 11.45
CA ALA A 408 -6.63 46.65 10.24
C ALA A 408 -5.95 48.02 10.53
N GLU A 409 -6.24 48.61 11.67
CA GLU A 409 -5.75 49.91 12.08
C GLU A 409 -4.65 49.78 13.14
N LEU A 410 -3.42 50.07 12.73
CA LEU A 410 -2.22 49.84 13.56
C LEU A 410 -1.61 51.14 14.10
N THR A 411 -2.36 52.23 14.18
CA THR A 411 -1.90 53.48 14.78
C THR A 411 -2.58 53.70 16.14
N TYR A 412 -1.83 54.14 17.12
CA TYR A 412 -2.37 54.49 18.44
C TYR A 412 -3.55 55.45 18.33
N SER A 413 -4.66 55.10 18.97
CA SER A 413 -5.90 55.91 19.02
C SER A 413 -6.48 56.06 20.42
N GLY A 414 -5.85 55.49 21.42
CA GLY A 414 -6.40 55.36 22.77
C GLY A 414 -7.42 54.24 22.93
N GLU A 415 -7.79 53.55 21.84
CA GLU A 415 -8.72 52.41 21.84
C GLU A 415 -7.94 51.11 21.68
N GLY A 416 -8.50 50.02 22.20
CA GLY A 416 -7.94 48.68 22.06
C GLY A 416 -7.88 48.23 20.59
N LYS A 417 -6.81 47.53 20.20
CA LYS A 417 -6.56 47.01 18.86
C LYS A 417 -6.62 45.48 18.90
N PRO A 418 -7.82 44.84 18.91
CA PRO A 418 -7.94 43.42 18.95
C PRO A 418 -7.55 42.77 17.63
N ALA A 419 -6.83 41.64 17.67
CA ALA A 419 -6.69 40.75 16.54
C ALA A 419 -8.07 40.11 16.20
N THR A 420 -8.21 39.68 14.96
CA THR A 420 -9.44 39.01 14.50
C THR A 420 -9.19 37.55 14.22
N VAL A 421 -10.20 36.72 14.51
CA VAL A 421 -10.18 35.29 14.16
C VAL A 421 -11.24 35.07 13.11
N THR A 422 -10.86 34.37 12.04
CA THR A 422 -11.78 33.96 10.96
C THR A 422 -11.66 32.48 10.74
N ALA A 423 -12.78 31.82 10.44
CA ALA A 423 -12.84 30.41 10.11
C ALA A 423 -13.10 30.22 8.60
N SER A 424 -12.55 29.14 8.03
CA SER A 424 -12.95 28.66 6.72
C SER A 424 -14.41 28.18 6.75
N ARG A 425 -15.04 28.09 5.57
CA ARG A 425 -16.44 27.70 5.44
C ARG A 425 -16.72 26.29 5.98
N ASP A 426 -15.74 25.41 5.89
CA ASP A 426 -15.76 24.01 6.27
C ASP A 426 -15.25 23.75 7.71
N TRP A 427 -15.11 24.81 8.51
CA TRP A 427 -14.63 24.70 9.89
C TRP A 427 -15.59 23.89 10.78
N GLN A 428 -15.04 22.83 11.39
CA GLN A 428 -15.76 21.89 12.26
C GLN A 428 -15.29 21.92 13.73
N GLY A 429 -14.40 22.83 14.06
CA GLY A 429 -13.94 23.04 15.45
C GLY A 429 -14.88 23.90 16.27
N PRO A 430 -14.44 24.41 17.46
CA PRO A 430 -15.23 25.32 18.28
C PRO A 430 -15.70 26.57 17.52
N ALA A 431 -16.85 27.12 17.93
CA ALA A 431 -17.31 28.37 17.33
C ALA A 431 -16.25 29.46 17.49
N VAL A 432 -16.09 30.32 16.49
CA VAL A 432 -15.08 31.38 16.52
C VAL A 432 -15.23 32.29 17.74
N SER A 433 -16.47 32.51 18.20
CA SER A 433 -16.79 33.27 19.43
C SER A 433 -16.20 32.65 20.70
N ASP A 434 -15.96 31.35 20.70
CA ASP A 434 -15.48 30.61 21.85
C ASP A 434 -13.96 30.47 21.88
N ILE A 435 -13.29 30.98 20.83
CA ILE A 435 -11.84 30.96 20.71
C ILE A 435 -11.26 32.20 21.40
N SER A 436 -10.62 32.01 22.53
CA SER A 436 -9.95 33.08 23.26
C SER A 436 -8.65 33.51 22.59
N ILE A 437 -8.43 34.82 22.49
CA ILE A 437 -7.20 35.41 21.98
C ILE A 437 -6.34 35.86 23.17
N GLY A 438 -5.14 35.31 23.26
CA GLY A 438 -4.12 35.77 24.19
C GLY A 438 -3.23 36.84 23.56
N TYR A 439 -2.78 37.81 24.37
CA TYR A 439 -1.89 38.87 23.94
C TYR A 439 -0.63 38.94 24.79
N ILE A 440 0.51 39.11 24.13
CA ILE A 440 1.81 39.31 24.75
C ILE A 440 2.42 40.55 24.13
N LYS A 441 2.91 41.49 24.96
CA LYS A 441 3.68 42.65 24.51
C LYS A 441 5.17 42.33 24.54
N THR A 442 5.89 42.66 23.48
CA THR A 442 7.34 42.59 23.45
C THR A 442 7.93 43.75 24.24
N GLY A 443 8.46 43.50 25.43
CA GLY A 443 9.05 44.49 26.30
C GLY A 443 10.57 44.50 26.23
N LYS A 444 11.17 45.57 26.74
CA LYS A 444 12.65 45.71 26.81
C LYS A 444 13.32 44.61 27.64
N TYR A 445 12.58 44.03 28.57
CA TYR A 445 13.07 43.01 29.50
C TYR A 445 12.51 41.62 29.21
N GLY A 446 11.84 41.45 28.06
CA GLY A 446 11.21 40.21 27.63
C GLY A 446 9.71 40.38 27.34
N PRO A 447 9.04 39.27 26.92
CA PRO A 447 7.62 39.30 26.64
C PRO A 447 6.81 39.43 27.94
N GLU A 448 5.85 40.32 27.96
CA GLU A 448 4.92 40.53 29.08
C GLU A 448 3.50 40.17 28.63
N GLY A 449 2.86 39.22 29.30
CA GLY A 449 1.44 38.90 29.06
C GLY A 449 0.55 40.09 29.46
N LEU A 450 -0.46 40.39 28.66
CA LEU A 450 -1.52 41.32 29.09
C LEU A 450 -2.43 40.59 30.09
N GLU A 451 -2.99 41.35 31.04
CA GLU A 451 -3.99 40.82 31.94
C GLU A 451 -5.19 40.20 31.16
N ASN A 452 -5.84 39.24 31.78
CA ASN A 452 -6.92 38.49 31.12
C ASN A 452 -8.04 39.46 30.63
N GLY A 453 -8.28 39.49 29.33
CA GLY A 453 -9.25 40.35 28.66
C GLY A 453 -8.74 41.75 28.32
N ALA A 454 -7.51 42.12 28.67
CA ALA A 454 -6.92 43.40 28.28
C ALA A 454 -6.54 43.40 26.80
N LEU A 455 -6.91 44.45 26.08
CA LEU A 455 -6.57 44.63 24.66
C LEU A 455 -5.29 45.47 24.47
N PRO A 456 -4.49 45.17 23.48
CA PRO A 456 -3.37 46.02 23.07
C PRO A 456 -3.84 47.43 22.73
N THR A 457 -3.48 48.38 23.56
CA THR A 457 -3.91 49.79 23.41
C THR A 457 -2.72 50.72 23.12
N ASN A 458 -1.61 50.54 23.84
CA ASN A 458 -0.43 51.41 23.68
C ASN A 458 0.40 51.04 22.47
N ALA A 459 1.15 52.02 21.95
CA ALA A 459 2.12 51.75 20.90
C ALA A 459 3.19 50.76 21.38
N GLY A 460 3.56 49.82 20.51
CA GLY A 460 4.46 48.72 20.81
C GLY A 460 4.18 47.51 19.93
N THR A 461 5.07 46.53 20.00
CA THR A 461 4.92 45.23 19.29
C THR A 461 4.21 44.22 20.17
N TYR A 462 3.21 43.55 19.61
CA TYR A 462 2.37 42.59 20.27
C TYR A 462 2.29 41.29 19.46
N THR A 463 2.24 40.18 20.15
CA THR A 463 1.88 38.89 19.57
C THR A 463 0.51 38.49 20.06
N ALA A 464 -0.43 38.33 19.13
CA ALA A 464 -1.74 37.74 19.41
C ALA A 464 -1.71 36.26 19.07
N SER A 465 -2.31 35.42 19.91
CA SER A 465 -2.31 33.97 19.73
C SER A 465 -3.66 33.34 20.07
N ILE A 466 -3.94 32.24 19.37
CA ILE A 466 -5.06 31.32 19.66
C ILE A 466 -4.51 29.92 19.88
N THR A 467 -5.11 29.15 20.80
CA THR A 467 -4.68 27.77 21.11
C THR A 467 -5.88 26.84 21.04
N LEU A 468 -5.76 25.77 20.25
CA LEU A 468 -6.75 24.72 20.13
C LEU A 468 -6.06 23.36 20.18
N GLY A 469 -6.57 22.42 20.98
CA GLY A 469 -6.02 21.07 21.08
C GLY A 469 -4.53 21.01 21.43
N GLY A 470 -4.02 22.00 22.17
CA GLY A 470 -2.62 22.06 22.56
C GLY A 470 -1.67 22.68 21.52
N VAL A 471 -2.15 23.09 20.33
CA VAL A 471 -1.35 23.80 19.33
C VAL A 471 -1.70 25.28 19.29
N THR A 472 -0.72 26.14 19.01
CA THR A 472 -0.86 27.59 19.03
C THR A 472 -0.52 28.20 17.69
N ALA A 473 -1.41 29.02 17.16
CA ALA A 473 -1.15 29.91 16.02
C ALA A 473 -1.06 31.35 16.52
N SER A 474 -0.21 32.16 15.89
CA SER A 474 0.02 33.54 16.32
C SER A 474 0.29 34.48 15.16
N VAL A 475 0.02 35.76 15.42
CA VAL A 475 0.37 36.87 14.53
C VAL A 475 1.04 37.96 15.33
N GLU A 476 2.17 38.47 14.84
CA GLU A 476 2.83 39.63 15.41
C GLU A 476 2.38 40.89 14.65
N TYR A 477 2.15 41.96 15.39
CA TYR A 477 1.86 43.28 14.83
C TYR A 477 2.36 44.39 15.72
N THR A 478 2.60 45.55 15.13
CA THR A 478 3.09 46.73 15.84
C THR A 478 2.08 47.86 15.78
N ILE A 479 1.61 48.33 16.94
CA ILE A 479 0.85 49.56 17.06
C ILE A 479 1.85 50.73 16.98
N GLY A 480 1.79 51.48 15.92
CA GLY A 480 2.64 52.65 15.70
C GLY A 480 2.22 53.85 16.56
N LYS A 481 3.15 54.73 16.90
CA LYS A 481 2.87 56.00 17.57
C LYS A 481 1.97 56.88 16.71
N ALA A 482 1.02 57.54 17.34
CA ALA A 482 0.23 58.57 16.66
C ALA A 482 1.05 59.83 16.41
N THR A 483 0.84 60.47 15.29
CA THR A 483 1.35 61.82 15.04
C THR A 483 0.39 62.81 15.68
N PRO A 484 0.82 63.59 16.69
CA PRO A 484 -0.06 64.55 17.36
C PRO A 484 -0.57 65.63 16.38
N LYS A 485 -1.84 65.98 16.52
CA LYS A 485 -2.49 67.06 15.77
C LYS A 485 -3.10 68.04 16.77
N ALA A 486 -3.23 69.32 16.42
CA ALA A 486 -3.79 70.36 17.30
C ALA A 486 -5.14 69.97 17.88
N LYS A 487 -5.98 69.24 17.13
CA LYS A 487 -7.29 68.73 17.59
C LYS A 487 -7.22 67.70 18.72
N ASP A 488 -6.07 67.13 18.99
CA ASP A 488 -5.83 66.15 20.03
C ASP A 488 -5.56 66.81 21.39
N PHE A 489 -5.55 68.15 21.42
CA PHE A 489 -5.30 68.95 22.63
C PHE A 489 -6.42 69.95 22.87
N THR A 490 -6.68 70.24 24.14
CA THR A 490 -7.62 71.25 24.61
C THR A 490 -6.81 72.47 24.98
N PHE A 491 -7.10 73.56 24.32
CA PHE A 491 -6.55 74.88 24.62
C PHE A 491 -7.46 75.60 25.63
N THR A 492 -6.85 76.23 26.64
CA THR A 492 -7.55 77.08 27.62
C THR A 492 -6.79 78.39 27.72
N ALA A 493 -7.45 79.46 27.34
CA ALA A 493 -6.89 80.81 27.44
C ALA A 493 -6.69 81.22 28.91
N PRO A 494 -5.79 82.16 29.18
CA PRO A 494 -5.67 82.69 30.54
C PRO A 494 -6.97 83.34 31.00
N THR A 495 -7.29 83.23 32.29
CA THR A 495 -8.55 83.77 32.87
C THR A 495 -8.56 85.31 33.07
N SER A 496 -7.39 85.91 33.22
CA SER A 496 -7.26 87.40 33.32
C SER A 496 -6.48 87.91 32.14
N LEU A 497 -7.13 88.69 31.26
CA LEU A 497 -6.60 89.17 30.02
C LEU A 497 -6.33 90.69 30.06
N THR A 498 -6.37 91.33 31.21
CA THR A 498 -5.98 92.73 31.36
C THR A 498 -4.50 92.81 31.78
N TYR A 499 -3.78 93.71 31.16
CA TYR A 499 -2.37 93.99 31.50
C TYR A 499 -2.22 94.35 32.99
N ASP A 500 -1.41 93.59 33.71
CA ASP A 500 -1.09 93.78 35.15
C ASP A 500 0.42 93.63 35.43
N GLY A 501 1.27 93.59 34.37
CA GLY A 501 2.70 93.42 34.50
C GLY A 501 3.13 91.96 34.71
N ASN A 502 2.22 91.03 34.77
CA ASN A 502 2.51 89.58 34.90
C ASN A 502 2.31 88.81 33.59
N VAL A 503 2.99 87.70 33.46
CA VAL A 503 2.86 86.81 32.29
C VAL A 503 1.48 86.16 32.33
N LYS A 504 0.76 86.11 31.22
CA LYS A 504 -0.54 85.46 31.03
C LYS A 504 -0.34 84.10 30.34
N SER A 505 -0.25 83.02 31.10
CA SER A 505 0.01 81.74 30.51
C SER A 505 -1.28 80.99 30.15
N ALA A 506 -1.37 80.54 28.90
CA ALA A 506 -2.43 79.60 28.48
C ALA A 506 -2.05 78.18 28.88
N THR A 507 -3.04 77.36 29.04
CA THR A 507 -2.86 75.95 29.27
C THR A 507 -3.25 75.17 28.03
N VAL A 508 -2.42 74.22 27.61
CA VAL A 508 -2.76 73.21 26.57
C VAL A 508 -2.56 71.84 27.16
N SER A 509 -3.57 71.00 27.12
CA SER A 509 -3.56 69.67 27.69
C SER A 509 -4.08 68.66 26.68
N PRO A 510 -3.64 67.39 26.69
CA PRO A 510 -4.19 66.33 25.85
C PRO A 510 -5.68 66.16 26.08
N SER A 511 -6.48 66.04 25.02
CA SER A 511 -7.92 65.81 25.06
C SER A 511 -8.27 64.37 25.42
N LYS A 512 -7.34 63.42 25.27
CA LYS A 512 -7.46 62.00 25.67
C LYS A 512 -6.38 61.65 26.68
N ALA A 513 -6.65 60.63 27.49
CA ALA A 513 -5.73 60.17 28.52
C ALA A 513 -4.40 59.67 27.89
N GLY A 514 -3.30 60.17 28.40
CA GLY A 514 -1.94 59.79 28.05
C GLY A 514 -1.02 60.96 28.38
N THR A 515 -0.05 60.75 29.24
CA THR A 515 0.93 61.80 29.61
C THR A 515 1.81 62.13 28.41
N VAL A 516 1.63 63.30 27.89
CA VAL A 516 2.50 63.87 26.84
C VAL A 516 3.00 65.20 27.40
N ASP A 517 4.34 65.36 27.42
CA ASP A 517 4.92 66.64 27.81
C ASP A 517 4.69 67.63 26.68
N VAL A 518 4.08 68.73 27.04
CA VAL A 518 3.73 69.82 26.11
C VAL A 518 4.49 71.08 26.53
N ILE A 519 5.22 71.65 25.58
CA ILE A 519 5.91 72.92 25.72
C ILE A 519 5.06 73.96 25.04
N VAL A 520 4.50 74.88 25.81
CA VAL A 520 3.69 76.00 25.24
C VAL A 520 4.60 77.12 24.87
N LYS A 521 4.42 77.60 23.64
CA LYS A 521 5.17 78.77 23.07
C LYS A 521 4.19 79.82 22.60
N TYR A 522 4.59 81.08 22.76
CA TYR A 522 3.75 82.19 22.40
C TYR A 522 4.44 83.00 21.29
N TYR A 523 3.64 83.52 20.38
CA TYR A 523 4.05 84.31 19.25
C TYR A 523 3.18 85.55 19.19
N ASP A 524 3.77 86.75 18.91
CA ASP A 524 3.04 88.01 18.73
C ASP A 524 2.34 88.09 17.35
N LYS A 525 1.70 89.26 17.08
CA LYS A 525 0.98 89.50 15.82
C LYS A 525 1.86 89.40 14.57
N ASP A 526 3.17 89.59 14.73
CA ASP A 526 4.14 89.57 13.64
C ASP A 526 4.77 88.18 13.45
N GLY A 527 4.35 87.21 14.28
CA GLY A 527 4.83 85.82 14.24
C GLY A 527 6.17 85.60 14.96
N GLU A 528 6.66 86.59 15.68
CA GLU A 528 7.88 86.48 16.47
C GLU A 528 7.63 85.84 17.84
N LYS A 529 8.60 85.06 18.33
CA LYS A 529 8.52 84.45 19.65
C LYS A 529 8.44 85.55 20.74
N ALA A 530 7.40 85.45 21.55
CA ALA A 530 7.15 86.48 22.53
C ALA A 530 6.80 85.87 23.93
N THR A 531 6.99 86.72 24.98
CA THR A 531 6.46 86.38 26.30
C THR A 531 5.15 87.11 26.48
N PRO A 532 3.99 86.45 26.74
CA PRO A 532 2.69 87.08 26.76
C PRO A 532 2.50 87.91 28.06
N LYS A 533 3.15 89.03 28.10
CA LYS A 533 3.12 90.00 29.24
C LYS A 533 2.50 91.32 28.83
N ASN A 534 2.86 91.85 27.65
CA ASN A 534 2.39 93.13 27.19
C ASN A 534 1.01 93.04 26.52
N ALA A 535 0.29 94.20 26.48
CA ALA A 535 -0.94 94.31 25.70
C ALA A 535 -0.69 94.00 24.21
N GLY A 536 -1.46 93.11 23.62
CA GLY A 536 -1.28 92.65 22.25
C GLY A 536 -1.95 91.30 22.03
N GLU A 537 -1.98 90.84 20.80
CA GLU A 537 -2.48 89.54 20.39
C GLU A 537 -1.38 88.52 20.45
N TYR A 538 -1.68 87.31 20.97
CA TYR A 538 -0.76 86.21 21.07
C TYR A 538 -1.38 84.95 20.48
N THR A 539 -0.61 84.30 19.59
CA THR A 539 -0.88 82.99 19.03
C THR A 539 -0.11 81.93 19.84
N VAL A 540 -0.80 80.84 20.21
CA VAL A 540 -0.18 79.78 20.96
C VAL A 540 0.19 78.61 20.02
N LYS A 541 1.41 78.15 20.12
CA LYS A 541 1.90 76.95 19.49
C LYS A 541 2.47 76.05 20.56
N ILE A 542 2.39 74.71 20.31
CA ILE A 542 2.97 73.76 21.21
C ILE A 542 4.00 72.91 20.51
N ASP A 543 4.98 72.51 21.25
CA ASP A 543 5.81 71.37 20.89
C ASP A 543 5.42 70.22 21.80
N VAL A 544 5.28 69.04 21.19
CA VAL A 544 4.97 67.78 21.88
C VAL A 544 6.21 66.91 21.88
N ALA A 545 6.67 66.50 23.05
CA ALA A 545 7.79 65.58 23.19
C ALA A 545 7.38 64.16 22.73
N GLU A 546 8.33 63.40 22.26
CA GLU A 546 8.12 61.99 21.98
C GLU A 546 7.75 61.26 23.26
N SER A 547 6.72 60.43 23.21
CA SER A 547 6.28 59.57 24.33
C SER A 547 6.06 58.13 23.89
N THR A 548 5.56 57.31 24.78
CA THR A 548 5.22 55.92 24.44
C THR A 548 4.26 55.84 23.26
N ASN A 549 3.24 56.73 23.22
CA ASN A 549 2.12 56.63 22.28
C ASN A 549 2.11 57.69 21.18
N TYR A 550 2.90 58.71 21.31
CA TYR A 550 2.98 59.82 20.37
C TYR A 550 4.39 60.08 19.83
N ALA A 551 4.49 60.34 18.55
CA ALA A 551 5.71 60.87 17.97
C ALA A 551 5.88 62.33 18.38
N ALA A 552 7.12 62.81 18.36
CA ALA A 552 7.39 64.24 18.56
C ALA A 552 6.73 65.09 17.47
N ALA A 553 6.20 66.24 17.84
CA ALA A 553 5.66 67.24 16.90
C ALA A 553 5.97 68.64 17.37
N ASN A 554 6.32 69.54 16.44
CA ASN A 554 6.71 70.91 16.77
C ASN A 554 5.75 71.91 16.11
N GLY A 555 5.47 72.97 16.85
CA GLY A 555 4.74 74.15 16.31
C GLY A 555 3.26 73.83 16.04
N LEU A 556 2.64 72.84 16.69
CA LEU A 556 1.21 72.62 16.53
C LEU A 556 0.40 73.76 17.00
N THR A 557 -0.59 74.16 16.23
CA THR A 557 -1.50 75.30 16.54
C THR A 557 -2.84 75.06 15.83
N ALA A 558 -3.89 75.73 16.29
CA ALA A 558 -5.19 75.82 15.62
C ALA A 558 -5.70 77.28 15.65
N ASP A 559 -6.61 77.63 14.75
CA ASP A 559 -7.13 78.99 14.58
C ASP A 559 -7.67 79.62 15.84
N GLY A 560 -8.23 78.81 16.76
CA GLY A 560 -8.72 79.24 18.04
C GLY A 560 -7.69 79.30 19.19
N TRP A 561 -6.40 78.95 18.90
CA TRP A 561 -5.35 78.99 19.95
C TRP A 561 -4.66 80.30 19.99
N LYS A 562 -5.44 81.38 20.40
CA LYS A 562 -5.01 82.75 20.54
C LYS A 562 -5.76 83.44 21.64
N PHE A 563 -5.18 84.49 22.16
CA PHE A 563 -5.78 85.38 23.10
C PHE A 563 -5.18 86.75 23.02
N SER A 564 -5.91 87.75 23.44
CA SER A 564 -5.45 89.16 23.43
C SER A 564 -5.37 89.72 24.85
N ILE A 565 -4.23 90.31 25.22
CA ILE A 565 -4.06 91.00 26.48
C ILE A 565 -4.46 92.50 26.17
N THR A 566 -5.47 92.97 26.90
CA THR A 566 -5.95 94.33 26.80
C THR A 566 -5.10 95.27 27.66
N LYS A 567 -5.04 96.54 27.29
CA LYS A 567 -4.37 97.57 28.10
C LYS A 567 -5.11 97.73 29.44
N ALA A 568 -4.34 98.02 30.50
CA ALA A 568 -4.95 98.40 31.75
C ALA A 568 -5.70 99.72 31.55
N ALA A 569 -6.82 99.87 32.24
CA ALA A 569 -7.48 101.17 32.30
C ALA A 569 -6.54 102.24 32.92
N ALA A 570 -6.48 103.40 32.31
CA ALA A 570 -5.65 104.52 32.78
C ALA A 570 -6.13 105.03 34.13
#